data_6fa92a891271cfb03e666885cc2261d7
#
_entry.id   6fa92a891271cfb03e666885cc2261d7
#
_cell.length_a   1.000
_cell.length_b   1.000
_cell.length_c   1.000
_cell.angle_alpha   90.00
_cell.angle_beta   90.00
_cell.angle_gamma   90.00
#
_symmetry.space_group_name_H-M   'P 1'
#
loop_
_entity.id
_entity.type
_entity.pdbx_description
1 polymer ?
#
loop_
_entity_poly.entity_id
_entity_poly.type
_entity_poly.pdbx_seq_one_letter_code
_entity_poly.pdbx_strand_id
1 'polypeptide(L)'
;FRFVEWPWLRRQIPPVAALIFMLCFASFATVLSLGGGPQATTIELAIFQALSYDYDPARAAMLALIQMVCCLALVLLSQRLSKAIAPGMTLTQGWRDPDDRLHSRLTDALLIVLALLLLLPPLVAVVVDGVNRSLPEVLAQPILWQAVWTSLRIALAAGVLCVVLTMMLLWSSRELRQRQQLFAGQTLELSGMLILAMPGIVLATGFFLLLNNSVGLP
;
A
#
# COMPACT_ATOMS: atom_id res chain seq x y z
N PHE A 1 4.98 1.02 31.43
CA PHE A 1 4.16 0.58 30.28
C PHE A 1 2.73 1.16 30.32
N ARG A 2 1.92 0.90 31.38
CA ARG A 2 0.49 1.21 31.42
C ARG A 2 0.15 2.72 31.45
N PHE A 3 1.00 3.55 32.03
CA PHE A 3 0.74 4.99 32.19
C PHE A 3 1.44 5.90 31.18
N VAL A 4 2.51 5.44 30.55
CA VAL A 4 3.31 6.26 29.60
C VAL A 4 3.20 5.72 28.20
N GLU A 5 3.47 4.45 27.97
CA GLU A 5 3.53 3.86 26.62
C GLU A 5 2.15 3.53 26.06
N TRP A 6 1.25 2.95 26.90
CA TRP A 6 -0.10 2.57 26.46
C TRP A 6 -0.95 3.74 25.93
N PRO A 7 -0.99 4.93 26.55
CA PRO A 7 -1.71 6.07 26.01
C PRO A 7 -1.16 6.55 24.67
N TRP A 8 0.17 6.40 24.46
CA TRP A 8 0.83 6.75 23.21
C TRP A 8 0.53 5.72 22.12
N LEU A 9 0.68 4.43 22.40
CA LEU A 9 0.33 3.32 21.51
C LEU A 9 -1.14 3.36 21.07
N ARG A 10 -2.06 3.56 22.02
CA ARG A 10 -3.50 3.65 21.73
C ARG A 10 -3.84 4.74 20.72
N ARG A 11 -3.07 5.81 20.65
CA ARG A 11 -3.24 6.89 19.66
C ARG A 11 -2.72 6.50 18.28
N GLN A 12 -1.75 5.62 18.22
CA GLN A 12 -1.15 5.12 16.97
C GLN A 12 -1.94 3.97 16.33
N ILE A 13 -2.66 3.19 17.14
CA ILE A 13 -3.41 2.02 16.67
C ILE A 13 -4.40 2.37 15.56
N PRO A 14 -5.27 3.42 15.64
CA PRO A 14 -6.25 3.70 14.61
C PRO A 14 -5.63 4.02 13.23
N PRO A 15 -4.63 4.90 13.10
CA PRO A 15 -4.04 5.20 11.79
C PRO A 15 -3.26 4.01 11.22
N VAL A 16 -2.56 3.24 12.06
CA VAL A 16 -1.83 2.05 11.62
C VAL A 16 -2.81 0.94 11.19
N ALA A 17 -3.88 0.71 11.97
CA ALA A 17 -4.91 -0.25 11.61
C ALA A 17 -5.61 0.12 10.29
N ALA A 18 -5.91 1.40 10.08
CA ALA A 18 -6.48 1.87 8.83
C ALA A 18 -5.52 1.66 7.64
N LEU A 19 -4.23 1.93 7.82
CA LEU A 19 -3.22 1.70 6.79
C LEU A 19 -3.10 0.21 6.45
N ILE A 20 -3.02 -0.66 7.46
CA ILE A 20 -2.97 -2.12 7.26
C ILE A 20 -4.23 -2.60 6.53
N PHE A 21 -5.40 -2.13 6.97
CA PHE A 21 -6.66 -2.48 6.33
C PHE A 21 -6.68 -2.07 4.86
N MET A 22 -6.21 -0.85 4.53
CA MET A 22 -6.11 -0.40 3.14
C MET A 22 -5.19 -1.27 2.30
N LEU A 23 -4.00 -1.61 2.83
CA LEU A 23 -3.06 -2.48 2.14
C LEU A 23 -3.63 -3.89 1.91
N CYS A 24 -4.35 -4.44 2.90
CA CYS A 24 -5.03 -5.72 2.74
C CYS A 24 -6.21 -5.63 1.76
N PHE A 25 -6.96 -4.54 1.80
CA PHE A 25 -8.11 -4.33 0.93
C PHE A 25 -7.70 -4.13 -0.53
N ALA A 26 -6.51 -3.54 -0.77
CA ALA A 26 -5.89 -3.35 -2.08
C ALA A 26 -4.94 -4.51 -2.48
N SER A 27 -5.12 -5.71 -1.93
CA SER A 27 -4.22 -6.85 -2.13
C SER A 27 -4.72 -7.80 -3.24
N PHE A 28 -4.78 -7.30 -4.47
CA PHE A 28 -5.17 -8.07 -5.65
C PHE A 28 -4.28 -9.30 -5.90
N ALA A 29 -2.96 -9.09 -5.96
CA ALA A 29 -2.01 -10.12 -6.33
C ALA A 29 -2.00 -11.31 -5.34
N THR A 30 -2.15 -11.02 -4.04
CA THR A 30 -2.16 -12.06 -3.00
C THR A 30 -3.40 -12.94 -3.11
N VAL A 31 -4.57 -12.34 -3.33
CA VAL A 31 -5.83 -13.09 -3.47
C VAL A 31 -5.85 -13.91 -4.75
N LEU A 32 -5.33 -13.34 -5.85
CA LEU A 32 -5.23 -14.04 -7.12
C LEU A 32 -4.30 -15.25 -7.03
N SER A 33 -3.13 -15.11 -6.37
CA SER A 33 -2.14 -16.19 -6.25
C SER A 33 -2.55 -17.28 -5.27
N LEU A 34 -3.33 -16.95 -4.24
CA LEU A 34 -3.85 -17.93 -3.27
C LEU A 34 -5.12 -18.66 -3.76
N GLY A 35 -5.54 -18.44 -5.00
CA GLY A 35 -6.65 -19.16 -5.60
C GLY A 35 -8.01 -18.53 -5.35
N GLY A 36 -8.09 -17.20 -5.40
CA GLY A 36 -9.36 -16.46 -5.39
C GLY A 36 -10.27 -16.98 -6.52
N GLY A 37 -11.17 -17.90 -6.20
CA GLY A 37 -12.16 -18.44 -7.11
C GLY A 37 -13.47 -17.67 -7.02
N PRO A 38 -14.49 -18.05 -7.81
CA PRO A 38 -15.78 -17.35 -7.85
C PRO A 38 -16.53 -17.32 -6.51
N GLN A 39 -16.14 -18.17 -5.56
CA GLN A 39 -16.73 -18.22 -4.21
C GLN A 39 -16.01 -17.37 -3.16
N ALA A 40 -14.81 -16.86 -3.47
CA ALA A 40 -13.98 -16.07 -2.55
C ALA A 40 -13.37 -14.87 -3.28
N THR A 41 -14.21 -14.04 -3.89
CA THR A 41 -13.79 -12.86 -4.65
C THR A 41 -13.69 -11.64 -3.75
N THR A 42 -12.57 -10.92 -3.85
CA THR A 42 -12.45 -9.52 -3.36
C THR A 42 -12.99 -8.57 -4.42
N ILE A 43 -13.30 -7.33 -4.03
CA ILE A 43 -13.79 -6.32 -4.97
C ILE A 43 -12.78 -6.11 -6.12
N GLU A 44 -11.48 -6.11 -5.82
CA GLU A 44 -10.43 -5.97 -6.84
C GLU A 44 -10.41 -7.14 -7.83
N LEU A 45 -10.56 -8.36 -7.33
CA LEU A 45 -10.63 -9.53 -8.20
C LEU A 45 -11.90 -9.51 -9.06
N ALA A 46 -13.03 -9.05 -8.50
CA ALA A 46 -14.27 -8.89 -9.25
C ALA A 46 -14.16 -7.83 -10.36
N ILE A 47 -13.45 -6.71 -10.11
CA ILE A 47 -13.15 -5.71 -11.14
C ILE A 47 -12.30 -6.33 -12.26
N PHE A 48 -11.27 -7.08 -11.89
CA PHE A 48 -10.39 -7.75 -12.85
C PHE A 48 -11.16 -8.78 -13.68
N GLN A 49 -12.02 -9.57 -13.05
CA GLN A 49 -12.87 -10.55 -13.74
C GLN A 49 -13.83 -9.87 -14.73
N ALA A 50 -14.49 -8.79 -14.29
CA ALA A 50 -15.40 -8.03 -15.16
C ALA A 50 -14.71 -7.43 -16.39
N LEU A 51 -13.42 -6.99 -16.25
CA LEU A 51 -12.66 -6.46 -17.37
C LEU A 51 -12.06 -7.52 -18.27
N SER A 52 -11.49 -8.60 -17.68
CA SER A 52 -10.65 -9.53 -18.42
C SER A 52 -11.40 -10.76 -18.93
N TYR A 53 -12.47 -11.16 -18.26
CA TYR A 53 -13.23 -12.36 -18.58
C TYR A 53 -14.66 -12.07 -19.06
N ASP A 54 -15.38 -11.20 -18.35
CA ASP A 54 -16.78 -10.90 -18.67
C ASP A 54 -16.90 -9.83 -19.76
N TYR A 55 -15.82 -9.09 -20.05
CA TYR A 55 -15.80 -7.95 -20.98
C TYR A 55 -16.91 -6.92 -20.70
N ASP A 56 -17.24 -6.74 -19.40
CA ASP A 56 -18.26 -5.79 -18.93
C ASP A 56 -17.60 -4.59 -18.23
N PRO A 57 -17.23 -3.55 -19.01
CA PRO A 57 -16.59 -2.36 -18.46
C PRO A 57 -17.53 -1.54 -17.56
N ALA A 58 -18.85 -1.65 -17.77
CA ALA A 58 -19.81 -0.91 -16.95
C ALA A 58 -19.88 -1.49 -15.54
N ARG A 59 -19.90 -2.81 -15.40
CA ARG A 59 -19.83 -3.50 -14.12
C ARG A 59 -18.50 -3.24 -13.40
N ALA A 60 -17.40 -3.28 -14.13
CA ALA A 60 -16.07 -2.97 -13.58
C ALA A 60 -16.01 -1.53 -13.03
N ALA A 61 -16.55 -0.55 -13.77
CA ALA A 61 -16.61 0.84 -13.34
C ALA A 61 -17.44 1.03 -12.07
N MET A 62 -18.58 0.36 -11.96
CA MET A 62 -19.44 0.42 -10.78
C MET A 62 -18.74 -0.16 -9.54
N LEU A 63 -18.08 -1.31 -9.68
CA LEU A 63 -17.31 -1.91 -8.59
C LEU A 63 -16.12 -1.02 -8.18
N ALA A 64 -15.42 -0.42 -9.14
CA ALA A 64 -14.33 0.51 -8.91
C ALA A 64 -14.80 1.76 -8.14
N LEU A 65 -15.96 2.31 -8.47
CA LEU A 65 -16.57 3.42 -7.73
C LEU A 65 -16.89 3.04 -6.29
N ILE A 66 -17.47 1.87 -6.05
CA ILE A 66 -17.76 1.38 -4.70
C ILE A 66 -16.46 1.26 -3.91
N GLN A 67 -15.44 0.66 -4.48
CA GLN A 67 -14.14 0.51 -3.85
C GLN A 67 -13.51 1.87 -3.51
N MET A 68 -13.55 2.82 -4.44
CA MET A 68 -13.04 4.17 -4.24
C MET A 68 -13.75 4.87 -3.08
N VAL A 69 -15.08 4.78 -3.00
CA VAL A 69 -15.87 5.37 -1.91
C VAL A 69 -15.51 4.73 -0.58
N CYS A 70 -15.36 3.41 -0.51
CA CYS A 70 -14.93 2.70 0.69
C CYS A 70 -13.54 3.15 1.16
N CYS A 71 -12.58 3.22 0.25
CA CYS A 71 -11.22 3.67 0.56
C CYS A 71 -11.21 5.14 1.04
N LEU A 72 -11.94 6.01 0.37
CA LEU A 72 -12.08 7.41 0.76
C LEU A 72 -12.68 7.55 2.16
N ALA A 73 -13.75 6.81 2.45
CA ALA A 73 -14.39 6.81 3.76
C ALA A 73 -13.42 6.36 4.86
N LEU A 74 -12.62 5.33 4.59
CA LEU A 74 -11.60 4.84 5.53
C LEU A 74 -10.49 5.85 5.78
N VAL A 75 -10.00 6.54 4.72
CA VAL A 75 -9.01 7.62 4.88
C VAL A 75 -9.56 8.74 5.74
N LEU A 76 -10.76 9.22 5.44
CA LEU A 76 -11.40 10.29 6.21
C LEU A 76 -11.64 9.88 7.66
N LEU A 77 -12.05 8.63 7.89
CA LEU A 77 -12.23 8.09 9.23
C LEU A 77 -10.89 8.00 9.98
N SER A 78 -9.84 7.50 9.34
CA SER A 78 -8.51 7.40 9.94
C SER A 78 -7.96 8.76 10.32
N GLN A 79 -8.17 9.78 9.48
CA GLN A 79 -7.75 11.16 9.77
C GLN A 79 -8.51 11.77 10.94
N ARG A 80 -9.81 11.51 11.06
CA ARG A 80 -10.60 11.97 12.22
C ARG A 80 -10.17 11.31 13.52
N LEU A 81 -9.72 10.06 13.44
CA LEU A 81 -9.23 9.30 14.58
C LEU A 81 -7.76 9.62 14.92
N SER A 82 -6.97 10.04 13.93
CA SER A 82 -5.58 10.44 14.10
C SER A 82 -5.50 11.87 14.60
N LYS A 83 -5.31 12.05 15.90
CA LYS A 83 -4.87 13.35 16.40
C LYS A 83 -3.43 13.57 15.96
N ALA A 84 -3.17 14.68 15.29
CA ALA A 84 -1.84 15.06 14.83
C ALA A 84 -0.82 14.94 15.98
N ILE A 85 0.02 13.93 15.92
CA ILE A 85 1.18 13.84 16.80
C ILE A 85 2.25 14.64 16.09
N ALA A 86 2.60 15.80 16.66
CA ALA A 86 3.80 16.49 16.22
C ALA A 86 4.95 15.48 16.24
N PRO A 87 5.71 15.31 15.14
CA PRO A 87 6.88 14.47 15.15
C PRO A 87 7.89 15.12 16.10
N GLY A 88 7.85 14.69 17.36
CA GLY A 88 8.94 14.98 18.27
C GLY A 88 10.15 14.25 17.70
N MET A 89 11.09 14.99 17.14
CA MET A 89 12.43 14.50 16.88
C MET A 89 13.10 14.23 18.22
N THR A 90 12.67 13.21 18.91
CA THR A 90 13.49 12.59 19.93
C THR A 90 14.48 11.71 19.18
N LEU A 91 15.68 12.22 18.99
CA LEU A 91 16.87 11.40 18.87
C LEU A 91 16.94 10.58 20.17
N THR A 92 16.19 9.51 20.22
CA THR A 92 16.27 8.54 21.30
C THR A 92 17.61 7.87 21.14
N GLN A 93 18.63 8.41 21.81
CA GLN A 93 19.73 7.57 22.26
C GLN A 93 19.07 6.36 22.90
N GLY A 94 19.36 5.17 22.35
CA GLY A 94 18.79 3.93 22.82
C GLY A 94 19.05 3.77 24.32
N TRP A 95 18.13 4.30 25.11
CA TRP A 95 18.19 4.16 26.56
C TRP A 95 17.71 2.74 26.88
N ARG A 96 18.66 1.96 27.37
CA ARG A 96 18.38 0.63 27.88
C ARG A 96 17.52 0.78 29.13
N ASP A 97 16.33 0.22 29.14
CA ASP A 97 15.45 0.24 30.30
C ASP A 97 16.15 -0.48 31.46
N PRO A 98 16.44 0.19 32.60
CA PRO A 98 17.11 -0.42 33.74
C PRO A 98 16.27 -1.54 34.40
N ASP A 99 14.96 -1.62 34.13
CA ASP A 99 14.03 -2.59 34.70
C ASP A 99 13.66 -3.71 33.67
N ASP A 100 14.56 -3.95 32.70
CA ASP A 100 14.39 -4.96 31.64
C ASP A 100 14.51 -6.38 32.24
N ARG A 101 13.39 -6.83 32.80
CA ARG A 101 13.26 -8.15 33.47
C ARG A 101 13.38 -9.27 32.45
N LEU A 102 13.92 -10.41 32.88
CA LEU A 102 14.06 -11.61 32.06
C LEU A 102 12.74 -12.00 31.39
N HIS A 103 11.62 -11.80 32.06
CA HIS A 103 10.27 -12.08 31.57
C HIS A 103 9.89 -11.18 30.37
N SER A 104 10.24 -9.90 30.40
CA SER A 104 10.02 -8.97 29.27
C SER A 104 10.82 -9.40 28.06
N ARG A 105 12.08 -9.78 28.23
CA ARG A 105 12.94 -10.29 27.13
C ARG A 105 12.41 -11.58 26.54
N LEU A 106 11.87 -12.48 27.38
CA LEU A 106 11.29 -13.73 26.89
C LEU A 106 10.02 -13.46 26.07
N THR A 107 9.16 -12.55 26.49
CA THR A 107 7.95 -12.17 25.74
C THR A 107 8.32 -11.52 24.41
N ASP A 108 9.30 -10.62 24.39
CA ASP A 108 9.77 -9.98 23.16
C ASP A 108 10.43 -10.99 22.21
N ALA A 109 11.27 -11.87 22.75
CA ALA A 109 11.87 -12.95 21.97
C ALA A 109 10.81 -13.90 21.40
N LEU A 110 9.78 -14.26 22.18
CA LEU A 110 8.67 -15.09 21.71
C LEU A 110 7.90 -14.42 20.58
N LEU A 111 7.60 -13.12 20.69
CA LEU A 111 6.92 -12.37 19.65
C LEU A 111 7.75 -12.28 18.36
N ILE A 112 9.06 -12.05 18.48
CA ILE A 112 9.97 -12.02 17.34
C ILE A 112 10.05 -13.38 16.68
N VAL A 113 10.20 -14.47 17.45
CA VAL A 113 10.22 -15.85 16.93
C VAL A 113 8.91 -16.18 16.24
N LEU A 114 7.77 -15.81 16.83
CA LEU A 114 6.46 -16.04 16.22
C LEU A 114 6.30 -15.28 14.89
N ALA A 115 6.74 -14.02 14.85
CA ALA A 115 6.74 -13.23 13.62
C ALA A 115 7.64 -13.83 12.55
N LEU A 116 8.85 -14.29 12.93
CA LEU A 116 9.77 -14.97 12.02
C LEU A 116 9.18 -16.30 11.53
N LEU A 117 8.57 -17.09 12.41
CA LEU A 117 7.94 -18.34 12.05
C LEU A 117 6.77 -18.18 11.09
N LEU A 118 6.08 -17.04 11.13
CA LEU A 118 5.01 -16.70 10.20
C LEU A 118 5.55 -16.25 8.84
N LEU A 119 6.62 -15.43 8.83
CA LEU A 119 7.15 -14.79 7.61
C LEU A 119 8.18 -15.67 6.89
N LEU A 120 8.98 -16.43 7.62
CA LEU A 120 10.10 -17.19 7.05
C LEU A 120 9.65 -18.36 6.15
N PRO A 121 8.66 -19.20 6.53
CA PRO A 121 8.26 -20.35 5.73
C PRO A 121 7.86 -20.00 4.29
N PRO A 122 6.98 -19.04 4.02
CA PRO A 122 6.63 -18.70 2.64
C PRO A 122 7.82 -18.13 1.85
N LEU A 123 8.72 -17.38 2.49
CA LEU A 123 9.92 -16.87 1.82
C LEU A 123 10.89 -18.01 1.47
N VAL A 124 11.09 -18.95 2.41
CA VAL A 124 11.94 -20.13 2.17
C VAL A 124 11.32 -21.00 1.08
N ALA A 125 10.02 -21.23 1.09
CA ALA A 125 9.35 -22.00 0.06
C ALA A 125 9.58 -21.38 -1.34
N VAL A 126 9.41 -20.07 -1.48
CA VAL A 126 9.67 -19.37 -2.76
C VAL A 126 11.13 -19.54 -3.21
N VAL A 127 12.08 -19.46 -2.29
CA VAL A 127 13.50 -19.66 -2.63
C VAL A 127 13.80 -21.10 -3.01
N VAL A 128 13.30 -22.05 -2.24
CA VAL A 128 13.56 -23.49 -2.47
C VAL A 128 12.92 -23.96 -3.78
N ASP A 129 11.67 -23.57 -4.02
CA ASP A 129 10.95 -23.95 -5.24
C ASP A 129 11.43 -23.13 -6.46
N GLY A 130 11.91 -21.90 -6.26
CA GLY A 130 12.45 -21.04 -7.30
C GLY A 130 13.85 -21.47 -7.76
N VAL A 131 14.69 -22.02 -6.87
CA VAL A 131 16.03 -22.54 -7.21
C VAL A 131 15.91 -24.00 -7.66
N ASN A 132 15.36 -24.17 -8.85
CA ASN A 132 15.07 -25.48 -9.42
C ASN A 132 15.89 -25.68 -10.73
N ARG A 133 15.91 -26.92 -11.28
CA ARG A 133 16.66 -27.24 -12.49
C ARG A 133 16.29 -26.44 -13.73
N SER A 134 15.10 -25.88 -13.78
CA SER A 134 14.64 -25.00 -14.86
C SER A 134 15.09 -23.55 -14.73
N LEU A 135 15.69 -23.15 -13.60
CA LEU A 135 16.17 -21.77 -13.40
C LEU A 135 17.13 -21.31 -14.52
N PRO A 136 18.14 -22.09 -14.96
CA PRO A 136 19.02 -21.68 -16.04
C PRO A 136 18.31 -21.49 -17.38
N GLU A 137 17.32 -22.33 -17.67
CA GLU A 137 16.51 -22.25 -18.90
C GLU A 137 15.66 -20.96 -18.93
N VAL A 138 15.06 -20.62 -17.80
CA VAL A 138 14.27 -19.38 -17.64
C VAL A 138 15.18 -18.16 -17.74
N LEU A 139 16.36 -18.18 -17.12
CA LEU A 139 17.32 -17.08 -17.19
C LEU A 139 17.92 -16.90 -18.60
N ALA A 140 17.98 -17.96 -19.39
CA ALA A 140 18.44 -17.90 -20.77
C ALA A 140 17.39 -17.34 -21.75
N GLN A 141 16.14 -17.21 -21.33
CA GLN A 141 15.07 -16.68 -22.19
C GLN A 141 15.20 -15.15 -22.38
N PRO A 142 15.31 -14.65 -23.62
CA PRO A 142 15.42 -13.22 -23.89
C PRO A 142 14.15 -12.44 -23.49
N ILE A 143 13.00 -13.09 -23.48
CA ILE A 143 11.73 -12.49 -23.08
C ILE A 143 11.74 -12.07 -21.59
N LEU A 144 12.43 -12.83 -20.72
CA LEU A 144 12.60 -12.47 -19.32
C LEU A 144 13.35 -11.14 -19.18
N TRP A 145 14.47 -11.00 -19.88
CA TRP A 145 15.27 -9.80 -19.82
C TRP A 145 14.58 -8.57 -20.42
N GLN A 146 13.80 -8.77 -21.47
CA GLN A 146 12.92 -7.72 -22.02
C GLN A 146 11.88 -7.28 -21.00
N ALA A 147 11.22 -8.23 -20.32
CA ALA A 147 10.23 -7.91 -19.28
C ALA A 147 10.88 -7.17 -18.10
N VAL A 148 12.04 -7.65 -17.62
CA VAL A 148 12.80 -7.00 -16.54
C VAL A 148 13.18 -5.58 -16.93
N TRP A 149 13.72 -5.39 -18.15
CA TRP A 149 14.14 -4.08 -18.62
C TRP A 149 12.99 -3.11 -18.79
N THR A 150 11.87 -3.58 -19.32
CA THR A 150 10.65 -2.78 -19.45
C THR A 150 10.10 -2.38 -18.09
N SER A 151 10.02 -3.33 -17.14
CA SER A 151 9.58 -3.05 -15.78
C SER A 151 10.49 -2.04 -15.08
N LEU A 152 11.80 -2.18 -15.24
CA LEU A 152 12.77 -1.27 -14.64
C LEU A 152 12.65 0.17 -15.22
N ARG A 153 12.48 0.30 -16.53
CA ARG A 153 12.28 1.61 -17.18
C ARG A 153 11.01 2.29 -16.68
N ILE A 154 9.89 1.54 -16.64
CA ILE A 154 8.61 2.07 -16.15
C ILE A 154 8.72 2.46 -14.68
N ALA A 155 9.32 1.62 -13.84
CA ALA A 155 9.49 1.88 -12.42
C ALA A 155 10.38 3.12 -12.17
N LEU A 156 11.49 3.26 -12.92
CA LEU A 156 12.36 4.44 -12.81
C LEU A 156 11.64 5.72 -13.26
N ALA A 157 10.95 5.68 -14.39
CA ALA A 157 10.22 6.84 -14.89
C ALA A 157 9.11 7.26 -13.91
N ALA A 158 8.33 6.30 -13.42
CA ALA A 158 7.29 6.55 -12.42
C ALA A 158 7.88 7.05 -11.09
N GLY A 159 8.99 6.47 -10.64
CA GLY A 159 9.69 6.88 -9.42
C GLY A 159 10.21 8.31 -9.49
N VAL A 160 10.87 8.68 -10.57
CA VAL A 160 11.35 10.05 -10.79
C VAL A 160 10.19 11.04 -10.83
N LEU A 161 9.13 10.70 -11.59
CA LEU A 161 7.94 11.55 -11.67
C LEU A 161 7.30 11.73 -10.30
N CYS A 162 7.17 10.66 -9.53
CA CYS A 162 6.62 10.70 -8.18
C CYS A 162 7.44 11.58 -7.24
N VAL A 163 8.78 11.46 -7.27
CA VAL A 163 9.67 12.31 -6.45
C VAL A 163 9.52 13.77 -6.83
N VAL A 164 9.51 14.10 -8.12
CA VAL A 164 9.35 15.49 -8.60
C VAL A 164 8.00 16.06 -8.16
N LEU A 165 6.91 15.33 -8.38
CA LEU A 165 5.58 15.78 -7.98
C LEU A 165 5.47 15.94 -6.46
N THR A 166 6.02 15.02 -5.68
CA THR A 166 6.03 15.10 -4.21
C THR A 166 6.83 16.31 -3.72
N MET A 167 7.99 16.58 -4.32
CA MET A 167 8.79 17.77 -4.00
C MET A 167 8.03 19.06 -4.31
N MET A 168 7.40 19.14 -5.47
CA MET A 168 6.57 20.29 -5.84
C MET A 168 5.40 20.49 -4.86
N LEU A 169 4.75 19.40 -4.47
CA LEU A 169 3.63 19.39 -3.54
C LEU A 169 4.06 19.87 -2.14
N LEU A 170 5.18 19.35 -1.63
CA LEU A 170 5.76 19.75 -0.35
C LEU A 170 6.20 21.21 -0.35
N TRP A 171 6.82 21.67 -1.44
CA TRP A 171 7.21 23.08 -1.58
C TRP A 171 6.00 24.00 -1.56
N SER A 172 4.98 23.69 -2.36
CA SER A 172 3.74 24.46 -2.40
C SER A 172 3.00 24.47 -1.06
N SER A 173 2.92 23.33 -0.38
CA SER A 173 2.31 23.22 0.95
C SER A 173 3.04 24.09 1.97
N ARG A 174 4.39 24.06 1.96
CA ARG A 174 5.22 24.89 2.86
C ARG A 174 5.00 26.40 2.60
N GLU A 175 4.99 26.80 1.33
CA GLU A 175 4.77 28.19 0.94
C GLU A 175 3.37 28.69 1.38
N LEU A 176 2.34 27.87 1.17
CA LEU A 176 0.96 28.20 1.60
C LEU A 176 0.86 28.32 3.14
N ARG A 177 1.55 27.45 3.88
CA ARG A 177 1.61 27.56 5.36
C ARG A 177 2.32 28.81 5.81
N GLN A 178 3.40 29.23 5.15
CA GLN A 178 4.10 30.48 5.46
C GLN A 178 3.22 31.72 5.20
N ARG A 179 2.36 31.66 4.18
CA ARG A 179 1.37 32.70 3.86
C ARG A 179 0.11 32.65 4.74
N GLN A 180 0.13 31.84 5.80
CA GLN A 180 -1.00 31.64 6.73
C GLN A 180 -2.30 31.08 6.06
N GLN A 181 -2.21 30.54 4.86
CA GLN A 181 -3.32 29.86 4.19
C GLN A 181 -3.41 28.40 4.64
N LEU A 182 -3.69 28.20 5.92
CA LEU A 182 -3.69 26.86 6.55
C LEU A 182 -4.67 25.88 5.87
N PHE A 183 -5.82 26.35 5.45
CA PHE A 183 -6.83 25.54 4.81
C PHE A 183 -6.35 25.02 3.43
N ALA A 184 -5.74 25.88 2.62
CA ALA A 184 -5.20 25.50 1.31
C ALA A 184 -4.02 24.53 1.44
N GLY A 185 -3.15 24.71 2.43
CA GLY A 185 -2.07 23.77 2.72
C GLY A 185 -2.58 22.39 3.15
N GLN A 186 -3.60 22.35 3.99
CA GLN A 186 -4.22 21.09 4.42
C GLN A 186 -4.93 20.35 3.26
N THR A 187 -5.67 21.04 2.41
CA THR A 187 -6.32 20.41 1.26
C THR A 187 -5.31 19.85 0.26
N LEU A 188 -4.17 20.51 0.10
CA LEU A 188 -3.09 20.02 -0.74
C LEU A 188 -2.45 18.74 -0.18
N GLU A 189 -2.19 18.69 1.13
CA GLU A 189 -1.68 17.48 1.81
C GLU A 189 -2.69 16.33 1.77
N LEU A 190 -3.97 16.63 1.93
CA LEU A 190 -5.05 15.67 1.79
C LEU A 190 -5.10 15.05 0.40
N SER A 191 -4.91 15.86 -0.66
CA SER A 191 -4.87 15.35 -2.03
C SER A 191 -3.73 14.33 -2.26
N GLY A 192 -2.56 14.56 -1.65
CA GLY A 192 -1.45 13.61 -1.67
C GLY A 192 -1.77 12.30 -0.94
N MET A 193 -2.50 12.36 0.18
CA MET A 193 -2.92 11.16 0.91
C MET A 193 -4.02 10.38 0.17
N LEU A 194 -4.88 11.04 -0.59
CA LEU A 194 -5.91 10.38 -1.40
C LEU A 194 -5.31 9.47 -2.46
N ILE A 195 -4.15 9.81 -3.02
CA ILE A 195 -3.43 8.97 -3.99
C ILE A 195 -3.04 7.63 -3.36
N LEU A 196 -2.62 7.64 -2.10
CA LEU A 196 -2.28 6.41 -1.37
C LEU A 196 -3.51 5.51 -1.10
N ALA A 197 -4.69 6.13 -1.01
CA ALA A 197 -5.95 5.45 -0.79
C ALA A 197 -6.57 4.85 -2.06
N MET A 198 -6.08 5.24 -3.23
CA MET A 198 -6.62 4.74 -4.50
C MET A 198 -5.98 3.40 -4.87
N PRO A 199 -6.77 2.32 -4.94
CA PRO A 199 -6.27 1.03 -5.43
C PRO A 199 -5.81 1.13 -6.89
N GLY A 200 -4.69 0.47 -7.22
CA GLY A 200 -4.10 0.53 -8.57
C GLY A 200 -5.05 0.05 -9.67
N ILE A 201 -5.89 -0.94 -9.36
CA ILE A 201 -6.85 -1.48 -10.32
C ILE A 201 -7.98 -0.48 -10.66
N VAL A 202 -8.38 0.36 -9.71
CA VAL A 202 -9.38 1.43 -9.94
C VAL A 202 -8.84 2.46 -10.92
N LEU A 203 -7.56 2.85 -10.74
CA LEU A 203 -6.89 3.75 -11.68
C LEU A 203 -6.74 3.12 -13.06
N ALA A 204 -6.32 1.86 -13.13
CA ALA A 204 -6.18 1.13 -14.39
C ALA A 204 -7.52 1.03 -15.13
N THR A 205 -8.61 0.72 -14.42
CA THR A 205 -9.97 0.68 -14.98
C THR A 205 -10.40 2.06 -15.51
N GLY A 206 -10.14 3.12 -14.74
CA GLY A 206 -10.44 4.48 -15.15
C GLY A 206 -9.69 4.90 -16.42
N PHE A 207 -8.40 4.61 -16.51
CA PHE A 207 -7.60 4.86 -17.72
C PHE A 207 -8.05 4.02 -18.90
N PHE A 208 -8.36 2.74 -18.67
CA PHE A 208 -8.88 1.86 -19.72
C PHE A 208 -10.18 2.41 -20.32
N LEU A 209 -11.15 2.79 -19.48
CA LEU A 209 -12.42 3.36 -19.93
C LEU A 209 -12.23 4.68 -20.68
N LEU A 210 -11.32 5.53 -20.20
CA LEU A 210 -11.03 6.82 -20.81
C LEU A 210 -10.40 6.66 -22.19
N LEU A 211 -9.46 5.75 -22.33
CA LEU A 211 -8.78 5.44 -23.60
C LEU A 211 -9.73 4.74 -24.57
N ASN A 212 -10.48 3.74 -24.09
CA ASN A 212 -11.43 3.01 -24.91
C ASN A 212 -12.52 3.93 -25.50
N ASN A 213 -13.01 4.89 -24.69
CA ASN A 213 -14.03 5.84 -25.13
C ASN A 213 -13.48 6.99 -25.99
N SER A 214 -12.20 7.35 -25.82
CA SER A 214 -11.58 8.50 -26.52
C SER A 214 -10.89 8.09 -27.84
N VAL A 215 -10.34 6.88 -27.92
CA VAL A 215 -9.52 6.43 -29.07
C VAL A 215 -10.29 5.45 -29.96
N GLY A 216 -11.46 4.97 -29.52
CA GLY A 216 -12.31 4.08 -30.33
C GLY A 216 -11.55 2.81 -30.76
N LEU A 217 -10.71 2.27 -29.89
CA LEU A 217 -10.02 1.01 -30.15
C LEU A 217 -11.07 -0.11 -30.22
N PRO A 218 -11.10 -0.85 -31.34
CA PRO A 218 -12.05 -1.94 -31.54
C PRO A 218 -11.83 -3.08 -30.56
#